data_6b8d341d268be58c0d43374da7cc8f56
#
_entry.id   6b8d341d268be58c0d43374da7cc8f56
#
_cell.length_a   1.000
_cell.length_b   1.000
_cell.length_c   1.000
_cell.angle_alpha   90.00
_cell.angle_beta   90.00
_cell.angle_gamma   90.00
#
_symmetry.space_group_name_H-M   'P 1'
#
loop_
_entity.id
_entity.type
_entity.pdbx_description
1 polymer ?
#
loop_
_entity_poly.entity_id
_entity_poly.type
_entity_poly.pdbx_seq_one_letter_code
_entity_poly.pdbx_strand_id
1 'polypeptide(L)'
;WAKATWGKLYGQWIAGTAIFVYDMLSFKPDRMLQKIAQYKITTFCAPPTVYRYLVRQDLSKYDFSSLVHCTTAGEALNGEVYNKLLQNTGLAMHEGYGQSESTVIVGNFGDMEVKPGSMGKPAPCYDVDIVDVNGNSCPAGETGELVIRVDKEHPYGLFAGYYKDVSLTAEAFDSGVYHTGDTVYMDDDGYIWFVGRKDDIIKSAGYRISPFEVESVLQQHPAVMECAVTGVEDKKRGQAVKATIVLSPGYEASRELEVELFDFVKHETALYK
;
A
#
# COMPACT_ATOMS: atom_id res chain seq x y z
N TRP A 1 -12.94 -6.17 -10.72
CA TRP A 1 -11.70 -6.44 -11.39
C TRP A 1 -10.54 -5.87 -10.58
N ALA A 2 -9.83 -6.70 -9.90
CA ALA A 2 -8.64 -6.33 -9.17
C ALA A 2 -7.83 -7.60 -8.84
N LYS A 3 -6.53 -7.46 -8.54
CA LYS A 3 -5.66 -8.57 -8.12
C LYS A 3 -6.19 -9.35 -6.90
N ALA A 4 -6.99 -8.74 -6.04
CA ALA A 4 -7.67 -9.44 -4.96
C ALA A 4 -8.59 -10.57 -5.45
N THR A 5 -9.24 -10.42 -6.61
CA THR A 5 -10.04 -11.48 -7.23
C THR A 5 -9.17 -12.69 -7.60
N TRP A 6 -8.01 -12.47 -8.18
CA TRP A 6 -7.09 -13.54 -8.55
C TRP A 6 -6.58 -14.29 -7.33
N GLY A 7 -6.07 -13.57 -6.34
CA GLY A 7 -5.48 -14.16 -5.13
C GLY A 7 -6.51 -14.75 -4.17
N LYS A 8 -7.73 -14.20 -4.13
CA LYS A 8 -8.76 -14.62 -3.15
C LYS A 8 -9.83 -15.54 -3.71
N LEU A 9 -9.94 -15.68 -5.02
CA LEU A 9 -10.84 -16.63 -5.65
C LEU A 9 -10.05 -17.83 -6.18
N TYR A 10 -9.21 -17.59 -7.16
CA TYR A 10 -8.50 -18.68 -7.86
C TYR A 10 -7.39 -19.28 -6.99
N GLY A 11 -6.63 -18.47 -6.27
CA GLY A 11 -5.58 -18.95 -5.38
C GLY A 11 -6.14 -19.85 -4.26
N GLN A 12 -7.29 -19.51 -3.70
CA GLN A 12 -7.95 -20.32 -2.68
C GLN A 12 -8.44 -21.66 -3.25
N TRP A 13 -8.99 -21.67 -4.46
CA TRP A 13 -9.41 -22.90 -5.13
C TRP A 13 -8.21 -23.81 -5.46
N ILE A 14 -7.10 -23.23 -5.94
CA ILE A 14 -5.87 -23.99 -6.17
C ILE A 14 -5.35 -24.62 -4.87
N ALA A 15 -5.44 -23.88 -3.75
CA ALA A 15 -5.07 -24.37 -2.43
C ALA A 15 -6.10 -25.35 -1.81
N GLY A 16 -7.23 -25.61 -2.46
CA GLY A 16 -8.28 -26.51 -1.98
C GLY A 16 -9.05 -25.96 -0.77
N THR A 17 -9.07 -24.64 -0.57
CA THR A 17 -9.74 -24.00 0.58
C THR A 17 -11.16 -23.54 0.24
N ALA A 18 -12.03 -23.45 1.25
CA ALA A 18 -13.35 -22.90 1.10
C ALA A 18 -13.29 -21.36 0.95
N ILE A 19 -14.17 -20.82 0.11
CA ILE A 19 -14.32 -19.37 -0.08
C ILE A 19 -15.63 -18.92 0.54
N PHE A 20 -15.56 -17.96 1.45
CA PHE A 20 -16.74 -17.31 2.01
C PHE A 20 -17.15 -16.13 1.11
N VAL A 21 -18.37 -16.18 0.59
CA VAL A 21 -18.94 -15.14 -0.25
C VAL A 21 -20.06 -14.46 0.51
N TYR A 22 -19.99 -13.14 0.61
CA TYR A 22 -21.01 -12.33 1.27
C TYR A 22 -21.35 -11.11 0.43
N ASP A 23 -22.59 -11.01 0.02
CA ASP A 23 -23.12 -9.84 -0.69
C ASP A 23 -23.40 -8.71 0.29
N MET A 24 -22.73 -7.59 0.09
CA MET A 24 -22.85 -6.38 0.91
C MET A 24 -23.15 -5.18 0.01
N LEU A 25 -24.39 -4.73 -0.04
CA LEU A 25 -24.83 -3.59 -0.87
C LEU A 25 -24.09 -2.29 -0.52
N SER A 26 -23.70 -2.11 0.73
CA SER A 26 -22.85 -1.01 1.20
C SER A 26 -21.92 -1.51 2.28
N PHE A 27 -20.66 -1.04 2.28
CA PHE A 27 -19.69 -1.43 3.30
C PHE A 27 -20.16 -0.98 4.68
N LYS A 28 -20.25 -1.93 5.61
CA LYS A 28 -20.61 -1.75 7.02
C LYS A 28 -19.56 -2.47 7.87
N PRO A 29 -18.63 -1.75 8.52
CA PRO A 29 -17.52 -2.37 9.27
C PRO A 29 -18.00 -3.35 10.35
N ASP A 30 -19.01 -2.96 11.14
CA ASP A 30 -19.61 -3.78 12.18
C ASP A 30 -20.19 -5.11 11.63
N ARG A 31 -20.87 -5.06 10.50
CA ARG A 31 -21.41 -6.26 9.83
C ARG A 31 -20.29 -7.16 9.32
N MET A 32 -19.21 -6.58 8.78
CA MET A 32 -18.07 -7.37 8.34
C MET A 32 -17.45 -8.12 9.51
N LEU A 33 -17.21 -7.44 10.64
CA LEU A 33 -16.67 -8.05 11.85
C LEU A 33 -17.59 -9.15 12.41
N GLN A 34 -18.91 -8.91 12.42
CA GLN A 34 -19.91 -9.92 12.80
C GLN A 34 -19.83 -11.16 11.92
N LYS A 35 -19.67 -11.00 10.59
CA LYS A 35 -19.56 -12.13 9.67
C LYS A 35 -18.28 -12.92 9.86
N ILE A 36 -17.15 -12.25 10.07
CA ILE A 36 -15.88 -12.90 10.39
C ILE A 36 -16.04 -13.81 11.63
N ALA A 37 -16.61 -13.28 12.71
CA ALA A 37 -16.85 -14.03 13.94
C ALA A 37 -17.90 -15.15 13.77
N GLN A 38 -19.05 -14.83 13.16
CA GLN A 38 -20.19 -15.74 13.00
C GLN A 38 -19.83 -16.99 12.18
N TYR A 39 -19.11 -16.80 11.09
CA TYR A 39 -18.76 -17.88 10.15
C TYR A 39 -17.38 -18.45 10.41
N LYS A 40 -16.73 -18.05 11.49
CA LYS A 40 -15.41 -18.53 11.91
C LYS A 40 -14.40 -18.46 10.75
N ILE A 41 -14.32 -17.31 10.12
CA ILE A 41 -13.38 -17.06 9.02
C ILE A 41 -11.96 -17.24 9.54
N THR A 42 -11.15 -17.99 8.80
CA THR A 42 -9.76 -18.29 9.20
C THR A 42 -8.75 -17.35 8.56
N THR A 43 -9.02 -16.88 7.35
CA THR A 43 -8.13 -15.94 6.65
C THR A 43 -8.92 -14.74 6.12
N PHE A 44 -8.40 -13.54 6.33
CA PHE A 44 -9.04 -12.33 5.85
C PHE A 44 -8.06 -11.44 5.08
N CYS A 45 -8.46 -11.02 3.88
CA CYS A 45 -7.69 -10.10 3.07
C CYS A 45 -8.56 -8.93 2.64
N ALA A 46 -8.07 -7.74 2.90
CA ALA A 46 -8.73 -6.51 2.49
C ALA A 46 -7.68 -5.41 2.22
N PRO A 47 -8.01 -4.35 1.46
CA PRO A 47 -7.12 -3.20 1.35
C PRO A 47 -7.00 -2.45 2.69
N PRO A 48 -5.90 -1.70 2.91
CA PRO A 48 -5.68 -0.89 4.11
C PRO A 48 -6.86 0.01 4.48
N THR A 49 -7.53 0.61 3.50
CA THR A 49 -8.74 1.41 3.71
C THR A 49 -9.81 0.63 4.48
N VAL A 50 -10.09 -0.62 4.13
CA VAL A 50 -11.08 -1.45 4.85
C VAL A 50 -10.62 -1.69 6.29
N TYR A 51 -9.36 -2.05 6.50
CA TYR A 51 -8.82 -2.25 7.85
C TYR A 51 -8.91 -0.98 8.71
N ARG A 52 -8.67 0.22 8.15
CA ARG A 52 -8.85 1.50 8.86
C ARG A 52 -10.25 1.67 9.44
N TYR A 53 -11.28 1.26 8.70
CA TYR A 53 -12.66 1.28 9.21
C TYR A 53 -12.91 0.21 10.26
N LEU A 54 -12.32 -0.98 10.12
CA LEU A 54 -12.49 -2.09 11.06
C LEU A 54 -11.85 -1.78 12.42
N VAL A 55 -10.60 -1.30 12.45
CA VAL A 55 -9.87 -1.01 13.70
C VAL A 55 -10.40 0.20 14.48
N ARG A 56 -11.34 0.94 13.90
CA ARG A 56 -12.09 2.02 14.59
C ARG A 56 -13.33 1.53 15.30
N GLN A 57 -13.73 0.28 15.06
CA GLN A 57 -14.81 -0.36 15.81
C GLN A 57 -14.29 -0.88 17.14
N ASP A 58 -15.21 -1.12 18.08
CA ASP A 58 -14.87 -1.82 19.32
C ASP A 58 -14.67 -3.32 19.02
N LEU A 59 -13.42 -3.68 18.73
CA LEU A 59 -13.05 -5.04 18.34
C LEU A 59 -13.27 -6.07 19.46
N SER A 60 -13.33 -5.64 20.72
CA SER A 60 -13.56 -6.53 21.84
C SER A 60 -14.93 -7.23 21.85
N LYS A 61 -15.87 -6.72 21.04
CA LYS A 61 -17.22 -7.29 20.88
C LYS A 61 -17.29 -8.51 19.97
N TYR A 62 -16.19 -8.86 19.29
CA TYR A 62 -16.18 -9.90 18.26
C TYR A 62 -15.18 -11.00 18.61
N ASP A 63 -15.56 -12.23 18.32
CA ASP A 63 -14.69 -13.39 18.47
C ASP A 63 -13.81 -13.60 17.23
N PHE A 64 -12.52 -13.35 17.36
CA PHE A 64 -11.52 -13.57 16.31
C PHE A 64 -10.69 -14.84 16.52
N SER A 65 -11.07 -15.72 17.44
CA SER A 65 -10.31 -16.94 17.77
C SER A 65 -10.09 -17.88 16.59
N SER A 66 -10.95 -17.81 15.58
CA SER A 66 -10.81 -18.59 14.35
C SER A 66 -9.88 -17.93 13.30
N LEU A 67 -9.65 -16.64 13.42
CA LEU A 67 -8.85 -15.88 12.44
C LEU A 67 -7.36 -16.14 12.71
N VAL A 68 -6.66 -16.72 11.75
CA VAL A 68 -5.25 -17.10 11.89
C VAL A 68 -4.32 -16.32 10.96
N HIS A 69 -4.87 -15.67 9.92
CA HIS A 69 -4.05 -14.94 8.96
C HIS A 69 -4.78 -13.73 8.38
N CYS A 70 -4.15 -12.57 8.49
CA CYS A 70 -4.62 -11.31 7.92
C CYS A 70 -3.65 -10.81 6.85
N THR A 71 -4.18 -10.47 5.68
CA THR A 71 -3.37 -9.92 4.60
C THR A 71 -3.95 -8.63 4.06
N THR A 72 -3.08 -7.75 3.60
CA THR A 72 -3.46 -6.51 2.93
C THR A 72 -2.67 -6.30 1.65
N ALA A 73 -3.26 -5.63 0.69
CA ALA A 73 -2.62 -5.25 -0.56
C ALA A 73 -3.42 -4.17 -1.28
N GLY A 74 -2.77 -3.48 -2.22
CA GLY A 74 -3.42 -2.52 -3.12
C GLY A 74 -3.18 -1.06 -2.78
N GLU A 75 -2.89 -0.78 -1.54
CA GLU A 75 -2.46 0.51 -1.02
C GLU A 75 -1.32 0.25 -0.03
N ALA A 76 -0.47 1.23 0.25
CA ALA A 76 0.52 1.08 1.28
C ALA A 76 -0.12 1.09 2.68
N LEU A 77 0.37 0.23 3.56
CA LEU A 77 -0.17 0.06 4.90
C LEU A 77 0.43 1.08 5.87
N ASN A 78 -0.44 1.82 6.55
CA ASN A 78 -0.01 2.67 7.68
C ASN A 78 0.27 1.81 8.92
N GLY A 79 1.41 2.07 9.57
CA GLY A 79 1.83 1.37 10.79
C GLY A 79 0.84 1.45 11.95
N GLU A 80 0.04 2.53 12.06
CA GLU A 80 -1.00 2.66 13.09
C GLU A 80 -2.09 1.59 12.95
N VAL A 81 -2.54 1.35 11.71
CA VAL A 81 -3.57 0.33 11.42
C VAL A 81 -3.04 -1.06 11.77
N TYR A 82 -1.79 -1.34 11.41
CA TYR A 82 -1.11 -2.58 11.79
C TYR A 82 -1.08 -2.76 13.30
N ASN A 83 -0.60 -1.76 14.03
CA ASN A 83 -0.46 -1.82 15.50
C ASN A 83 -1.81 -2.01 16.19
N LYS A 84 -2.85 -1.31 15.76
CA LYS A 84 -4.21 -1.47 16.32
C LYS A 84 -4.77 -2.86 16.08
N LEU A 85 -4.59 -3.43 14.88
CA LEU A 85 -5.03 -4.80 14.63
C LEU A 85 -4.27 -5.78 15.53
N LEU A 86 -2.95 -5.71 15.57
CA LEU A 86 -2.10 -6.58 16.38
C LEU A 86 -2.49 -6.53 17.86
N GLN A 87 -2.67 -5.33 18.43
CA GLN A 87 -3.05 -5.15 19.83
C GLN A 87 -4.39 -5.77 20.18
N ASN A 88 -5.37 -5.71 19.28
CA ASN A 88 -6.73 -6.18 19.54
C ASN A 88 -6.95 -7.66 19.18
N THR A 89 -6.18 -8.23 18.27
CA THR A 89 -6.39 -9.60 17.78
C THR A 89 -5.22 -10.53 18.03
N GLY A 90 -4.04 -9.99 18.35
CA GLY A 90 -2.79 -10.76 18.42
C GLY A 90 -2.23 -11.17 17.05
N LEU A 91 -2.85 -10.74 15.94
CA LEU A 91 -2.48 -11.15 14.59
C LEU A 91 -1.66 -10.08 13.88
N ALA A 92 -0.51 -10.47 13.37
CA ALA A 92 0.25 -9.67 12.43
C ALA A 92 -0.48 -9.56 11.09
N MET A 93 -0.44 -8.38 10.46
CA MET A 93 -0.96 -8.19 9.11
C MET A 93 0.17 -8.34 8.10
N HIS A 94 0.00 -9.24 7.15
CA HIS A 94 0.97 -9.48 6.08
C HIS A 94 0.64 -8.60 4.87
N GLU A 95 1.56 -7.76 4.48
CA GLU A 95 1.42 -6.92 3.29
C GLU A 95 1.90 -7.64 2.04
N GLY A 96 1.26 -7.38 0.91
CA GLY A 96 1.68 -7.84 -0.41
C GLY A 96 1.55 -6.72 -1.43
N TYR A 97 2.65 -6.42 -2.11
CA TYR A 97 2.72 -5.47 -3.20
C TYR A 97 2.76 -6.20 -4.55
N GLY A 98 2.09 -5.64 -5.51
CA GLY A 98 2.09 -6.05 -6.91
C GLY A 98 1.14 -5.14 -7.70
N GLN A 99 1.03 -5.36 -9.01
CA GLN A 99 0.24 -4.54 -9.92
C GLN A 99 -0.79 -5.37 -10.66
N SER A 100 -1.63 -4.75 -11.51
CA SER A 100 -2.52 -5.49 -12.42
C SER A 100 -1.73 -6.28 -13.45
N GLU A 101 -0.55 -5.82 -13.76
CA GLU A 101 0.44 -6.39 -14.67
C GLU A 101 1.19 -7.58 -14.08
N SER A 102 1.10 -7.79 -12.76
CA SER A 102 1.88 -8.83 -12.06
C SER A 102 1.07 -9.55 -11.00
N THR A 103 1.58 -10.67 -10.50
CA THR A 103 1.19 -11.22 -9.20
C THR A 103 1.88 -10.44 -8.07
N VAL A 104 2.00 -11.01 -6.85
CA VAL A 104 2.71 -10.36 -5.75
C VAL A 104 4.21 -10.34 -6.05
N ILE A 105 4.78 -9.14 -6.20
CA ILE A 105 6.21 -8.92 -6.49
C ILE A 105 7.01 -8.86 -5.19
N VAL A 106 6.45 -8.22 -4.17
CA VAL A 106 7.06 -8.05 -2.83
C VAL A 106 6.01 -8.39 -1.78
N GLY A 107 6.37 -9.07 -0.71
CA GLY A 107 5.41 -9.40 0.34
C GLY A 107 6.03 -9.98 1.60
N ASN A 108 5.19 -10.13 2.62
CA ASN A 108 5.51 -10.88 3.83
C ASN A 108 5.07 -12.33 3.64
N PHE A 109 6.00 -13.23 3.39
CA PHE A 109 5.73 -14.62 3.06
C PHE A 109 6.04 -15.57 4.24
N GLY A 110 5.19 -16.58 4.43
CA GLY A 110 5.40 -17.61 5.45
C GLY A 110 5.52 -17.05 6.86
N ASP A 111 6.53 -17.49 7.60
CA ASP A 111 6.81 -17.10 8.99
C ASP A 111 7.80 -15.90 9.07
N MET A 112 7.91 -15.11 7.99
CA MET A 112 8.75 -13.94 7.96
C MET A 112 8.31 -12.93 9.02
N GLU A 113 9.26 -12.33 9.74
CA GLU A 113 9.00 -11.19 10.61
C GLU A 113 8.42 -10.04 9.79
N VAL A 114 7.32 -9.46 10.26
CA VAL A 114 6.70 -8.31 9.61
C VAL A 114 7.28 -7.03 10.17
N LYS A 115 7.91 -6.23 9.33
CA LYS A 115 8.29 -4.85 9.67
C LYS A 115 7.13 -3.92 9.31
N PRO A 116 6.41 -3.31 10.28
CA PRO A 116 5.26 -2.46 10.01
C PRO A 116 5.60 -1.29 9.09
N GLY A 117 4.84 -1.13 8.00
CA GLY A 117 5.04 -0.10 7.00
C GLY A 117 5.97 -0.51 5.84
N SER A 118 6.66 -1.66 5.93
CA SER A 118 7.36 -2.23 4.77
C SER A 118 6.44 -3.11 3.95
N MET A 119 6.66 -3.17 2.64
CA MET A 119 5.96 -4.10 1.76
C MET A 119 6.40 -5.56 1.92
N GLY A 120 7.48 -5.82 2.70
CA GLY A 120 8.11 -7.13 2.84
C GLY A 120 9.35 -7.30 1.99
N LYS A 121 9.62 -8.53 1.52
CA LYS A 121 10.78 -8.90 0.70
C LYS A 121 10.37 -9.35 -0.69
N PRO A 122 11.30 -9.36 -1.67
CA PRO A 122 11.04 -9.86 -3.02
C PRO A 122 10.44 -11.27 -3.01
N ALA A 123 9.44 -11.50 -3.85
CA ALA A 123 8.89 -12.83 -4.06
C ALA A 123 9.90 -13.71 -4.82
N PRO A 124 10.06 -15.00 -4.44
CA PRO A 124 11.08 -15.88 -5.02
C PRO A 124 10.95 -16.13 -6.54
N CYS A 125 9.76 -15.83 -7.09
CA CYS A 125 9.49 -16.05 -8.53
C CYS A 125 9.88 -14.85 -9.40
N TYR A 126 10.39 -13.76 -8.80
CA TYR A 126 10.82 -12.56 -9.52
C TYR A 126 12.26 -12.20 -9.21
N ASP A 127 13.01 -11.84 -10.23
CA ASP A 127 14.33 -11.21 -10.10
C ASP A 127 14.13 -9.69 -9.95
N VAL A 128 13.93 -9.26 -8.71
CA VAL A 128 13.60 -7.87 -8.34
C VAL A 128 14.86 -7.07 -8.13
N ASP A 129 14.91 -5.86 -8.66
CA ASP A 129 15.97 -4.89 -8.43
C ASP A 129 15.39 -3.49 -8.16
N ILE A 130 16.21 -2.61 -7.62
CA ILE A 130 15.91 -1.19 -7.43
C ILE A 130 16.96 -0.42 -8.20
N VAL A 131 16.54 0.40 -9.17
CA VAL A 131 17.48 1.07 -10.08
C VAL A 131 17.37 2.59 -10.02
N ASP A 132 18.51 3.25 -10.20
CA ASP A 132 18.60 4.69 -10.34
C ASP A 132 18.11 5.18 -11.71
N VAL A 133 18.19 6.48 -11.95
CA VAL A 133 17.78 7.09 -13.24
C VAL A 133 18.66 6.67 -14.43
N ASN A 134 19.81 6.05 -14.19
CA ASN A 134 20.74 5.55 -15.22
C ASN A 134 20.61 4.03 -15.41
N GLY A 135 19.72 3.36 -14.67
CA GLY A 135 19.51 1.91 -14.71
C GLY A 135 20.52 1.11 -13.88
N ASN A 136 21.30 1.75 -13.01
CA ASN A 136 22.22 1.05 -12.09
C ASN A 136 21.48 0.64 -10.83
N SER A 137 21.83 -0.55 -10.27
CA SER A 137 21.27 -1.01 -8.99
C SER A 137 21.62 -0.06 -7.85
N CYS A 138 20.62 0.30 -7.06
CA CYS A 138 20.77 1.12 -5.87
C CYS A 138 21.25 0.28 -4.67
N PRO A 139 22.24 0.76 -3.90
CA PRO A 139 22.58 0.14 -2.62
C PRO A 139 21.45 0.29 -1.59
N ALA A 140 21.51 -0.48 -0.49
CA ALA A 140 20.57 -0.37 0.60
C ALA A 140 20.48 1.08 1.14
N GLY A 141 19.27 1.53 1.43
CA GLY A 141 18.95 2.89 1.87
C GLY A 141 18.78 3.91 0.74
N GLU A 142 19.22 3.61 -0.47
CA GLU A 142 19.02 4.52 -1.60
C GLU A 142 17.69 4.28 -2.31
N THR A 143 17.07 5.37 -2.72
CA THR A 143 15.76 5.36 -3.39
C THR A 143 15.92 5.21 -4.90
N GLY A 144 15.18 4.26 -5.48
CA GLY A 144 15.15 4.03 -6.93
C GLY A 144 13.80 3.50 -7.40
N GLU A 145 13.71 3.19 -8.67
CA GLU A 145 12.53 2.54 -9.27
C GLU A 145 12.61 1.03 -9.00
N LEU A 146 11.50 0.45 -8.53
CA LEU A 146 11.35 -1.00 -8.44
C LEU A 146 11.18 -1.57 -9.84
N VAL A 147 12.04 -2.52 -10.22
CA VAL A 147 11.99 -3.19 -11.51
C VAL A 147 12.04 -4.71 -11.35
N ILE A 148 11.58 -5.43 -12.37
CA ILE A 148 11.74 -6.88 -12.47
C ILE A 148 12.64 -7.16 -13.68
N ARG A 149 13.75 -7.85 -13.47
CA ARG A 149 14.63 -8.26 -14.57
C ARG A 149 13.96 -9.35 -15.41
N VAL A 150 13.92 -9.15 -16.71
CA VAL A 150 13.27 -10.06 -17.68
C VAL A 150 14.20 -10.45 -18.83
N ASP A 151 15.46 -10.06 -18.76
CA ASP A 151 16.49 -10.32 -19.77
C ASP A 151 16.83 -11.81 -19.93
N LYS A 152 16.67 -12.62 -18.86
CA LYS A 152 16.94 -14.05 -18.87
C LYS A 152 15.69 -14.90 -19.12
N GLU A 153 14.61 -14.54 -18.48
CA GLU A 153 13.34 -15.26 -18.55
C GLU A 153 12.18 -14.32 -18.22
N HIS A 154 11.07 -14.45 -18.96
CA HIS A 154 9.83 -13.74 -18.65
C HIS A 154 9.07 -14.47 -17.56
N PRO A 155 8.91 -13.91 -16.33
CA PRO A 155 8.27 -14.60 -15.22
C PRO A 155 6.79 -14.90 -15.49
N TYR A 156 6.32 -16.08 -15.15
CA TYR A 156 4.91 -16.50 -15.37
C TYR A 156 3.88 -15.60 -14.71
N GLY A 157 4.23 -14.93 -13.62
CA GLY A 157 3.34 -14.01 -12.90
C GLY A 157 3.29 -12.60 -13.48
N LEU A 158 4.05 -12.32 -14.53
CA LEU A 158 4.10 -11.02 -15.19
C LEU A 158 3.26 -11.06 -16.47
N PHE A 159 2.55 -9.97 -16.78
CA PHE A 159 1.72 -9.88 -18.00
C PHE A 159 2.55 -9.92 -19.29
N ALA A 160 1.92 -10.36 -20.38
CA ALA A 160 2.59 -10.45 -21.67
C ALA A 160 2.70 -9.09 -22.41
N GLY A 161 1.96 -8.09 -21.96
CA GLY A 161 1.93 -6.75 -22.55
C GLY A 161 0.54 -6.13 -22.57
N TYR A 162 0.45 -4.87 -22.95
CA TYR A 162 -0.81 -4.13 -23.05
C TYR A 162 -1.55 -4.49 -24.34
N TYR A 163 -2.84 -4.75 -24.23
CA TYR A 163 -3.66 -5.17 -25.36
C TYR A 163 -3.72 -4.11 -26.45
N LYS A 164 -3.27 -4.45 -27.66
CA LYS A 164 -3.20 -3.56 -28.84
C LYS A 164 -2.38 -2.28 -28.64
N ASP A 165 -1.50 -2.22 -27.65
CA ASP A 165 -0.60 -1.10 -27.41
C ASP A 165 0.85 -1.59 -27.35
N VAL A 166 1.46 -1.72 -28.53
CA VAL A 166 2.84 -2.19 -28.67
C VAL A 166 3.83 -1.15 -28.14
N SER A 167 3.51 0.14 -28.27
CA SER A 167 4.39 1.23 -27.82
C SER A 167 4.48 1.26 -26.30
N LEU A 168 3.35 1.24 -25.62
CA LEU A 168 3.30 1.21 -24.15
C LEU A 168 3.91 -0.09 -23.60
N THR A 169 3.70 -1.22 -24.31
CA THR A 169 4.35 -2.49 -23.92
C THR A 169 5.87 -2.39 -24.01
N ALA A 170 6.40 -1.83 -25.12
CA ALA A 170 7.84 -1.65 -25.28
C ALA A 170 8.44 -0.72 -24.24
N GLU A 171 7.73 0.36 -23.87
CA GLU A 171 8.14 1.27 -22.79
C GLU A 171 8.17 0.56 -21.43
N ALA A 172 7.15 -0.26 -21.13
CA ALA A 172 7.08 -1.00 -19.86
C ALA A 172 8.18 -2.06 -19.71
N PHE A 173 8.72 -2.58 -20.83
CA PHE A 173 9.76 -3.60 -20.88
C PHE A 173 11.09 -3.09 -21.44
N ASP A 174 11.38 -1.81 -21.29
CA ASP A 174 12.61 -1.24 -21.81
C ASP A 174 13.86 -1.78 -21.08
N SER A 175 14.98 -1.81 -21.78
CA SER A 175 16.32 -2.12 -21.24
C SER A 175 16.43 -3.45 -20.47
N GLY A 176 15.58 -4.45 -20.80
CA GLY A 176 15.62 -5.80 -20.23
C GLY A 176 15.01 -5.90 -18.83
N VAL A 177 14.24 -4.91 -18.41
CA VAL A 177 13.49 -4.90 -17.14
C VAL A 177 12.04 -4.52 -17.39
N TYR A 178 11.16 -5.00 -16.53
CA TYR A 178 9.81 -4.46 -16.39
C TYR A 178 9.82 -3.31 -15.41
N HIS A 179 9.40 -2.14 -15.86
CA HIS A 179 9.31 -0.90 -15.09
C HIS A 179 7.97 -0.84 -14.34
N THR A 180 8.01 -0.85 -13.02
CA THR A 180 6.76 -0.73 -12.22
C THR A 180 6.24 0.70 -12.14
N GLY A 181 7.10 1.70 -12.36
CA GLY A 181 6.80 3.10 -12.13
C GLY A 181 6.69 3.48 -10.64
N ASP A 182 6.99 2.54 -9.75
CA ASP A 182 6.94 2.76 -8.30
C ASP A 182 8.35 3.01 -7.75
N THR A 183 8.48 4.04 -6.92
CA THR A 183 9.72 4.45 -6.26
C THR A 183 9.76 3.83 -4.88
N VAL A 184 10.87 3.16 -4.56
CA VAL A 184 11.07 2.40 -3.32
C VAL A 184 12.50 2.55 -2.82
N TYR A 185 12.77 2.04 -1.62
CA TYR A 185 14.14 1.72 -1.18
C TYR A 185 14.14 0.36 -0.47
N MET A 186 15.32 -0.27 -0.37
CA MET A 186 15.53 -1.51 0.39
C MET A 186 16.36 -1.19 1.63
N ASP A 187 15.97 -1.74 2.79
CA ASP A 187 16.80 -1.63 3.99
C ASP A 187 17.90 -2.71 4.04
N ASP A 188 18.80 -2.62 5.03
CA ASP A 188 19.91 -3.56 5.19
C ASP A 188 19.48 -5.01 5.45
N ASP A 189 18.23 -5.23 5.89
CA ASP A 189 17.67 -6.57 6.11
C ASP A 189 16.92 -7.10 4.88
N GLY A 190 16.91 -6.33 3.77
CA GLY A 190 16.29 -6.69 2.49
C GLY A 190 14.78 -6.47 2.43
N TYR A 191 14.21 -5.68 3.36
CA TYR A 191 12.81 -5.24 3.26
C TYR A 191 12.69 -4.04 2.34
N ILE A 192 11.64 -4.03 1.52
CA ILE A 192 11.36 -2.96 0.56
C ILE A 192 10.28 -2.04 1.12
N TRP A 193 10.54 -0.75 1.01
CA TRP A 193 9.69 0.32 1.53
C TRP A 193 9.17 1.19 0.39
N PHE A 194 7.86 1.39 0.36
CA PHE A 194 7.23 2.22 -0.66
C PHE A 194 7.46 3.71 -0.38
N VAL A 195 7.91 4.43 -1.41
CA VAL A 195 8.10 5.89 -1.34
C VAL A 195 6.98 6.61 -2.09
N GLY A 196 6.60 6.13 -3.27
CA GLY A 196 5.56 6.77 -4.08
C GLY A 196 5.60 6.34 -5.54
N ARG A 197 4.68 6.89 -6.32
CA ARG A 197 4.71 6.75 -7.78
C ARG A 197 5.70 7.74 -8.38
N LYS A 198 6.41 7.32 -9.42
CA LYS A 198 7.36 8.18 -10.16
C LYS A 198 6.67 9.36 -10.84
N ASP A 199 5.44 9.16 -11.30
CA ASP A 199 4.58 10.13 -11.97
C ASP A 199 3.79 11.04 -11.02
N ASP A 200 3.59 10.64 -9.76
CA ASP A 200 2.85 11.42 -8.76
C ASP A 200 3.72 12.38 -7.94
N ILE A 201 5.05 12.31 -8.08
CA ILE A 201 5.97 13.15 -7.32
C ILE A 201 5.72 14.64 -7.56
N ILE A 202 5.40 15.36 -6.48
CA ILE A 202 5.16 16.81 -6.50
C ILE A 202 6.50 17.55 -6.55
N LYS A 203 6.68 18.40 -7.58
CA LYS A 203 7.88 19.20 -7.76
C LYS A 203 7.65 20.62 -7.22
N SER A 204 8.00 20.84 -5.96
CA SER A 204 7.78 22.12 -5.27
C SER A 204 9.09 22.81 -4.90
N ALA A 205 9.34 24.00 -5.45
CA ALA A 205 10.54 24.80 -5.17
C ALA A 205 11.87 24.02 -5.27
N GLY A 206 11.96 23.06 -6.22
CA GLY A 206 13.13 22.21 -6.43
C GLY A 206 13.15 20.92 -5.59
N TYR A 207 12.24 20.78 -4.63
CA TYR A 207 12.07 19.55 -3.87
C TYR A 207 11.17 18.56 -4.59
N ARG A 208 11.45 17.26 -4.38
CA ARG A 208 10.62 16.14 -4.84
C ARG A 208 9.86 15.60 -3.62
N ILE A 209 8.57 15.83 -3.58
CA ILE A 209 7.72 15.50 -2.43
C ILE A 209 6.82 14.33 -2.84
N SER A 210 6.88 13.24 -2.09
CA SER A 210 5.97 12.12 -2.24
C SER A 210 4.60 12.48 -1.65
N PRO A 211 3.50 12.39 -2.42
CA PRO A 211 2.15 12.48 -1.86
C PRO A 211 1.92 11.47 -0.75
N PHE A 212 2.34 10.22 -0.96
CA PHE A 212 2.19 9.13 -0.01
C PHE A 212 2.83 9.41 1.35
N GLU A 213 4.01 10.02 1.39
CA GLU A 213 4.68 10.37 2.65
C GLU A 213 3.85 11.37 3.46
N VAL A 214 3.31 12.40 2.80
CA VAL A 214 2.45 13.40 3.45
C VAL A 214 1.12 12.78 3.89
N GLU A 215 0.52 11.94 3.06
CA GLU A 215 -0.72 11.21 3.38
C GLU A 215 -0.53 10.28 4.59
N SER A 216 0.60 9.55 4.64
CA SER A 216 0.92 8.63 5.73
C SER A 216 1.04 9.36 7.07
N VAL A 217 1.57 10.56 7.08
CA VAL A 217 1.64 11.39 8.29
C VAL A 217 0.27 11.93 8.64
N LEU A 218 -0.46 12.53 7.70
CA LEU A 218 -1.80 13.06 7.95
C LEU A 218 -2.77 12.00 8.50
N GLN A 219 -2.69 10.77 8.03
CA GLN A 219 -3.53 9.66 8.49
C GLN A 219 -3.28 9.23 9.94
N GLN A 220 -2.16 9.64 10.55
CA GLN A 220 -1.90 9.40 11.98
C GLN A 220 -2.67 10.37 12.88
N HIS A 221 -3.14 11.49 12.33
CA HIS A 221 -3.89 12.47 13.10
C HIS A 221 -5.34 12.00 13.37
N PRO A 222 -5.84 12.06 14.62
CA PRO A 222 -7.18 11.56 14.99
C PRO A 222 -8.33 12.17 14.18
N ALA A 223 -8.20 13.43 13.77
CA ALA A 223 -9.20 14.14 12.97
C ALA A 223 -9.27 13.66 11.52
N VAL A 224 -8.28 12.93 11.02
CA VAL A 224 -8.20 12.51 9.61
C VAL A 224 -8.76 11.11 9.42
N MET A 225 -9.85 10.98 8.68
CA MET A 225 -10.43 9.69 8.27
C MET A 225 -9.71 9.16 7.03
N GLU A 226 -9.64 9.99 6.00
CA GLU A 226 -8.99 9.75 4.72
C GLU A 226 -8.37 11.05 4.23
N CYS A 227 -7.31 10.96 3.44
CA CYS A 227 -6.75 12.11 2.76
C CYS A 227 -6.20 11.71 1.39
N ALA A 228 -6.13 12.69 0.51
CA ALA A 228 -5.43 12.62 -0.77
C ALA A 228 -4.55 13.87 -0.91
N VAL A 229 -3.31 13.67 -1.31
CA VAL A 229 -2.33 14.74 -1.52
C VAL A 229 -1.99 14.84 -3.00
N THR A 230 -2.05 16.06 -3.53
CA THR A 230 -1.77 16.35 -4.94
C THR A 230 -0.94 17.62 -5.10
N GLY A 231 -0.20 17.71 -6.19
CA GLY A 231 0.44 18.94 -6.62
C GLY A 231 -0.56 19.85 -7.32
N VAL A 232 -0.64 21.11 -6.93
CA VAL A 232 -1.41 22.13 -7.63
C VAL A 232 -0.45 23.20 -8.17
N GLU A 233 -0.77 23.79 -9.31
CA GLU A 233 0.06 24.84 -9.90
C GLU A 233 0.26 26.01 -8.93
N ASP A 234 1.51 26.42 -8.75
CA ASP A 234 1.91 27.59 -7.96
C ASP A 234 2.94 28.43 -8.73
N LYS A 235 2.68 29.72 -8.88
CA LYS A 235 3.51 30.63 -9.67
C LYS A 235 4.93 30.80 -9.16
N LYS A 236 5.16 30.58 -7.86
CA LYS A 236 6.48 30.76 -7.22
C LYS A 236 7.22 29.44 -7.04
N ARG A 237 6.50 28.36 -6.78
CA ARG A 237 7.08 27.05 -6.43
C ARG A 237 7.04 26.03 -7.57
N GLY A 238 6.35 26.36 -8.68
CA GLY A 238 5.98 25.44 -9.75
C GLY A 238 4.75 24.63 -9.33
N GLN A 239 4.84 23.86 -8.25
CA GLN A 239 3.70 23.19 -7.61
C GLN A 239 3.69 23.49 -6.11
N ALA A 240 2.48 23.59 -5.52
CA ALA A 240 2.25 23.56 -4.09
C ALA A 240 1.60 22.23 -3.69
N VAL A 241 1.92 21.73 -2.51
CA VAL A 241 1.30 20.54 -1.94
C VAL A 241 -0.10 20.91 -1.45
N LYS A 242 -1.11 20.18 -1.91
CA LYS A 242 -2.51 20.32 -1.48
C LYS A 242 -3.00 19.00 -0.90
N ALA A 243 -3.44 19.02 0.36
CA ALA A 243 -4.15 17.92 0.98
C ALA A 243 -5.66 18.14 0.90
N THR A 244 -6.40 17.13 0.47
CA THR A 244 -7.87 17.05 0.57
C THR A 244 -8.20 16.03 1.63
N ILE A 245 -8.96 16.42 2.67
CA ILE A 245 -9.13 15.62 3.88
C ILE A 245 -10.61 15.33 4.11
N VAL A 246 -10.91 14.07 4.41
CA VAL A 246 -12.19 13.63 4.98
C VAL A 246 -12.01 13.53 6.49
N LEU A 247 -12.80 14.29 7.24
CA LEU A 247 -12.71 14.33 8.70
C LEU A 247 -13.33 13.10 9.35
N SER A 248 -12.75 12.68 10.46
CA SER A 248 -13.30 11.65 11.34
C SER A 248 -14.59 12.13 12.01
N PRO A 249 -15.55 11.24 12.34
CA PRO A 249 -16.75 11.60 13.09
C PRO A 249 -16.39 12.33 14.40
N GLY A 250 -17.09 13.44 14.66
CA GLY A 250 -16.86 14.28 15.83
C GLY A 250 -15.89 15.46 15.60
N TYR A 251 -15.31 15.56 14.40
CA TYR A 251 -14.50 16.72 14.01
C TYR A 251 -15.25 17.54 12.96
N GLU A 252 -15.11 18.87 13.06
CA GLU A 252 -15.67 19.83 12.11
C GLU A 252 -14.55 20.64 11.46
N ALA A 253 -14.77 21.03 10.22
CA ALA A 253 -13.81 21.87 9.49
C ALA A 253 -13.71 23.26 10.15
N SER A 254 -12.52 23.65 10.55
CA SER A 254 -12.23 24.97 11.10
C SER A 254 -10.84 25.45 10.69
N ARG A 255 -10.60 26.73 10.85
CA ARG A 255 -9.26 27.31 10.60
C ARG A 255 -8.23 26.81 11.61
N GLU A 256 -8.65 26.60 12.85
CA GLU A 256 -7.81 26.08 13.93
C GLU A 256 -7.33 24.66 13.58
N LEU A 257 -8.25 23.78 13.14
CA LEU A 257 -7.90 22.42 12.73
C LEU A 257 -7.00 22.41 11.49
N GLU A 258 -7.21 23.33 10.54
CA GLU A 258 -6.33 23.47 9.37
C GLU A 258 -4.89 23.79 9.79
N VAL A 259 -4.71 24.73 10.74
CA VAL A 259 -3.39 25.09 11.28
C VAL A 259 -2.78 23.90 12.05
N GLU A 260 -3.57 23.24 12.89
CA GLU A 260 -3.13 22.06 13.64
C GLU A 260 -2.60 20.95 12.72
N LEU A 261 -3.33 20.60 11.66
CA LEU A 261 -2.92 19.60 10.69
C LEU A 261 -1.66 20.00 9.91
N PHE A 262 -1.55 21.27 9.55
CA PHE A 262 -0.37 21.81 8.88
C PHE A 262 0.87 21.74 9.78
N ASP A 263 0.75 22.13 11.05
CA ASP A 263 1.84 22.08 12.00
C ASP A 263 2.21 20.63 12.36
N PHE A 264 1.22 19.72 12.43
CA PHE A 264 1.45 18.29 12.62
C PHE A 264 2.31 17.70 11.50
N VAL A 265 1.97 17.96 10.23
CA VAL A 265 2.78 17.48 9.09
C VAL A 265 4.19 18.05 9.14
N LYS A 266 4.34 19.34 9.46
CA LYS A 266 5.67 19.96 9.57
C LYS A 266 6.52 19.40 10.69
N HIS A 267 5.92 18.97 11.78
CA HIS A 267 6.64 18.39 12.92
C HIS A 267 7.12 16.98 12.59
N GLU A 268 6.31 16.19 11.91
CA GLU A 268 6.58 14.78 11.62
C GLU A 268 7.35 14.56 10.31
N THR A 269 7.50 15.60 9.48
CA THR A 269 8.20 15.53 8.19
C THR A 269 9.29 16.58 8.07
N ALA A 270 9.99 16.58 6.93
CA ALA A 270 10.93 17.65 6.61
C ALA A 270 10.21 18.98 6.40
N LEU A 271 10.80 20.08 6.89
CA LEU A 271 10.21 21.45 6.92
C LEU A 271 9.77 22.02 5.55
N TYR A 272 10.18 21.40 4.45
CA TYR A 272 9.81 21.84 3.10
C TYR A 272 8.51 21.19 2.55
N LYS A 273 7.93 20.27 3.31
CA LYS A 273 6.67 19.54 2.95
C LYS A 273 5.39 20.17 3.49
#